data_07674b07614eef0ad25b0eb963f66a58
#
_entry.id   07674b07614eef0ad25b0eb963f66a58
#
_cell.length_a   1.000
_cell.length_b   1.000
_cell.length_c   1.000
_cell.angle_alpha   90.00
_cell.angle_beta   90.00
_cell.angle_gamma   90.00
#
_symmetry.space_group_name_H-M   'P 1'
#
loop_
_entity.id
_entity.type
_entity.pdbx_description
1 polymer ?
#
loop_
_entity_poly.entity_id
_entity_poly.type
_entity_poly.pdbx_seq_one_letter_code
_entity_poly.pdbx_strand_id
1 'polypeptide(L)'
;DLFTRTMRAGHNIHSGLETMANETMMWTLSGHTYLTERYAGDANRKNSIHIGIAERYDLVVPQAGGPRLQPGDYIHMNGRASKFAEGAWGIMRVLDKEVSDLQKLPAGYSRRNEIPQPLAVCPADAPVKAFSVVAMDYPGMKLNPKSPDVIEVDFERTMKMVNPDAKIYTLEEEASKVSTGLQPMPLTLRANVGDCIKVKLTNRMKEGRASFSAMSLAFDPKDSLGANVGNNPGDQTVGPGENRTYTYYADPFLGEMASLVW
;
A
#
# COMPACT_ATOMS: atom_id res chain seq x y z
N ASP A 1 8.48 8.20 -17.50
CA ASP A 1 7.45 9.17 -17.08
C ASP A 1 6.21 8.44 -16.63
N LEU A 2 5.93 8.54 -15.35
CA LEU A 2 4.73 7.97 -14.75
C LEU A 2 3.61 9.00 -14.84
N PHE A 3 2.60 8.72 -15.64
CA PHE A 3 1.52 9.67 -15.91
C PHE A 3 0.54 9.75 -14.75
N THR A 4 0.25 10.96 -14.30
CA THR A 4 -0.93 11.23 -13.50
C THR A 4 -2.14 11.18 -14.43
N ARG A 5 -3.02 10.22 -14.23
CA ARG A 5 -4.28 10.12 -14.98
C ARG A 5 -5.45 10.38 -14.08
N THR A 6 -6.35 11.21 -14.54
CA THR A 6 -7.61 11.51 -13.88
C THR A 6 -8.69 10.60 -14.45
N MET A 7 -9.40 9.88 -13.60
CA MET A 7 -10.39 8.90 -14.01
C MET A 7 -11.65 9.00 -13.17
N ARG A 8 -12.76 8.56 -13.73
CA ARG A 8 -14.00 8.41 -12.98
C ARG A 8 -14.01 7.06 -12.26
N ALA A 9 -14.57 7.02 -11.06
CA ALA A 9 -14.76 5.79 -10.31
C ALA A 9 -15.51 4.74 -11.15
N GLY A 10 -15.13 3.49 -11.00
CA GLY A 10 -15.73 2.34 -11.68
C GLY A 10 -15.37 2.17 -13.16
N HIS A 11 -14.57 3.06 -13.75
CA HIS A 11 -14.08 2.87 -15.10
C HIS A 11 -12.90 1.89 -15.14
N ASN A 12 -12.84 1.08 -16.20
CA ASN A 12 -11.67 0.27 -16.45
C ASN A 12 -10.55 1.14 -17.02
N ILE A 13 -9.35 0.92 -16.50
CA ILE A 13 -8.16 1.63 -16.93
C ILE A 13 -7.34 0.72 -17.82
N HIS A 14 -6.96 1.22 -18.98
CA HIS A 14 -5.96 0.60 -19.83
C HIS A 14 -4.68 1.40 -19.73
N SER A 15 -3.59 0.77 -19.36
CA SER A 15 -2.29 1.40 -19.24
C SER A 15 -1.22 0.52 -19.86
N GLY A 16 -0.36 1.13 -20.65
CA GLY A 16 0.89 0.49 -21.08
C GLY A 16 1.96 0.71 -20.02
N LEU A 17 2.69 -0.32 -19.71
CA LEU A 17 3.84 -0.27 -18.82
C LEU A 17 5.05 -0.80 -19.58
N GLU A 18 6.07 0.02 -19.69
CA GLU A 18 7.29 -0.31 -20.41
C GLU A 18 8.51 0.14 -19.62
N THR A 19 9.51 -0.71 -19.53
CA THR A 19 10.78 -0.30 -18.95
C THR A 19 11.84 -0.19 -20.02
N MET A 20 12.40 1.01 -20.13
CA MET A 20 13.55 1.32 -20.99
C MET A 20 14.86 1.34 -20.19
N ALA A 21 14.78 1.15 -18.88
CA ALA A 21 15.93 1.19 -17.99
C ALA A 21 16.70 -0.12 -18.00
N ASN A 22 17.98 -0.08 -17.66
CA ASN A 22 18.84 -1.26 -17.49
C ASN A 22 18.53 -2.07 -16.22
N GLU A 23 17.35 -1.88 -15.65
CA GLU A 23 16.94 -2.51 -14.38
C GLU A 23 15.53 -3.05 -14.44
N THR A 24 15.32 -4.11 -13.70
CA THR A 24 13.98 -4.67 -13.50
C THR A 24 13.15 -3.80 -12.58
N MET A 25 11.85 -3.74 -12.82
CA MET A 25 10.88 -2.97 -12.03
C MET A 25 9.82 -3.91 -11.45
N MET A 26 9.41 -3.67 -10.21
CA MET A 26 8.22 -4.28 -9.61
C MET A 26 7.15 -3.20 -9.45
N TRP A 27 6.16 -3.19 -10.34
CA TRP A 27 5.12 -2.18 -10.32
C TRP A 27 3.91 -2.63 -9.50
N THR A 28 3.37 -1.72 -8.70
CA THR A 28 2.16 -1.92 -7.90
C THR A 28 1.28 -0.67 -7.90
N LEU A 29 -0.01 -0.85 -7.72
CA LEU A 29 -1.01 0.22 -7.59
C LEU A 29 -1.83 -0.01 -6.33
N SER A 30 -1.84 0.96 -5.43
CA SER A 30 -2.56 0.86 -4.16
C SER A 30 -4.07 0.67 -4.34
N GLY A 31 -4.67 -0.21 -3.53
CA GLY A 31 -6.13 -0.44 -3.52
C GLY A 31 -6.71 -1.11 -4.75
N HIS A 32 -5.88 -1.58 -5.68
CA HIS A 32 -6.34 -2.15 -6.94
C HIS A 32 -5.62 -3.44 -7.29
N THR A 33 -6.30 -4.26 -8.07
CA THR A 33 -5.69 -5.37 -8.83
C THR A 33 -5.83 -5.09 -10.32
N TYR A 34 -5.03 -5.75 -11.12
CA TYR A 34 -5.03 -5.61 -12.57
C TYR A 34 -4.82 -6.93 -13.29
N LEU A 35 -5.18 -6.94 -14.56
CA LEU A 35 -4.96 -8.04 -15.49
C LEU A 35 -3.85 -7.65 -16.46
N THR A 36 -2.97 -8.58 -16.78
CA THR A 36 -1.90 -8.40 -17.78
C THR A 36 -2.33 -8.85 -19.17
N GLU A 37 -3.48 -9.52 -19.27
CA GLU A 37 -4.07 -10.00 -20.51
C GLU A 37 -5.55 -9.64 -20.57
N ARG A 38 -5.97 -9.04 -21.65
CA ARG A 38 -7.33 -8.52 -21.82
C ARG A 38 -8.42 -9.57 -21.66
N TYR A 39 -8.13 -10.82 -21.97
CA TYR A 39 -9.08 -11.93 -21.96
C TYR A 39 -8.79 -12.97 -20.87
N ALA A 40 -7.81 -12.71 -20.02
CA ALA A 40 -7.56 -13.57 -18.88
C ALA A 40 -8.71 -13.47 -17.87
N GLY A 41 -9.21 -14.60 -17.43
CA GLY A 41 -10.21 -14.65 -16.36
C GLY A 41 -9.65 -14.14 -15.04
N ASP A 42 -10.51 -14.01 -14.05
CA ASP A 42 -10.17 -13.46 -12.72
C ASP A 42 -9.01 -14.16 -12.01
N ALA A 43 -8.71 -15.40 -12.36
CA ALA A 43 -7.55 -16.14 -11.86
C ALA A 43 -6.19 -15.50 -12.15
N ASN A 44 -6.13 -14.59 -13.13
CA ASN A 44 -4.90 -13.87 -13.51
C ASN A 44 -4.81 -12.45 -12.93
N ARG A 45 -5.63 -12.11 -11.94
CA ARG A 45 -5.50 -10.85 -11.23
C ARG A 45 -4.20 -10.80 -10.44
N LYS A 46 -3.52 -9.67 -10.55
CA LYS A 46 -2.26 -9.40 -9.86
C LYS A 46 -2.35 -8.09 -9.10
N ASN A 47 -1.64 -8.00 -8.00
CA ASN A 47 -1.43 -6.77 -7.23
C ASN A 47 -0.04 -6.17 -7.48
N SER A 48 0.88 -6.97 -8.03
CA SER A 48 2.21 -6.52 -8.46
C SER A 48 2.67 -7.31 -9.68
N ILE A 49 3.48 -6.67 -10.52
CA ILE A 49 4.11 -7.30 -11.68
C ILE A 49 5.59 -6.98 -11.68
N HIS A 50 6.40 -8.01 -11.92
CA HIS A 50 7.81 -7.85 -12.19
C HIS A 50 8.03 -7.69 -13.69
N ILE A 51 8.73 -6.64 -14.08
CA ILE A 51 8.99 -6.29 -15.47
C ILE A 51 10.48 -6.30 -15.68
N GLY A 52 10.94 -7.12 -16.62
CA GLY A 52 12.34 -7.18 -17.04
C GLY A 52 12.71 -6.04 -17.97
N ILE A 53 13.99 -5.99 -18.31
CA ILE A 53 14.54 -5.00 -19.23
C ILE A 53 13.92 -5.19 -20.62
N ALA A 54 13.46 -4.11 -21.22
CA ALA A 54 12.80 -4.08 -22.54
C ALA A 54 11.51 -4.92 -22.64
N GLU A 55 10.93 -5.32 -21.49
CA GLU A 55 9.60 -5.91 -21.46
C GLU A 55 8.52 -4.83 -21.46
N ARG A 56 7.39 -5.16 -22.05
CA ARG A 56 6.21 -4.31 -22.10
C ARG A 56 4.97 -5.12 -21.74
N TYR A 57 4.10 -4.52 -20.93
CA TYR A 57 2.81 -5.07 -20.57
C TYR A 57 1.69 -4.06 -20.81
N ASP A 58 0.57 -4.53 -21.29
CA ASP A 58 -0.68 -3.76 -21.29
C ASP A 58 -1.48 -4.20 -20.06
N LEU A 59 -1.75 -3.24 -19.20
CA LEU A 59 -2.46 -3.49 -17.94
C LEU A 59 -3.92 -3.05 -18.05
N VAL A 60 -4.82 -3.88 -17.56
CA VAL A 60 -6.22 -3.51 -17.39
C VAL A 60 -6.52 -3.49 -15.89
N VAL A 61 -6.79 -2.32 -15.35
CA VAL A 61 -7.29 -2.14 -13.98
C VAL A 61 -8.81 -2.12 -14.05
N PRO A 62 -9.53 -3.14 -13.55
CA PRO A 62 -10.98 -3.29 -13.77
C PRO A 62 -11.68 -2.31 -12.89
N GLN A 63 -11.70 -1.43 -12.41
CA GLN A 63 -12.45 -0.47 -11.57
C GLN A 63 -11.54 0.57 -10.93
N ALA A 64 -11.56 1.78 -11.49
CA ALA A 64 -10.94 2.93 -10.83
C ALA A 64 -11.66 3.23 -9.49
N GLY A 65 -10.90 3.43 -8.44
CA GLY A 65 -11.43 3.57 -7.08
C GLY A 65 -11.54 2.23 -6.34
N GLY A 66 -11.03 1.15 -6.95
CA GLY A 66 -11.07 -0.19 -6.39
C GLY A 66 -12.48 -0.77 -6.28
N PRO A 67 -12.64 -1.91 -5.61
CA PRO A 67 -13.94 -2.57 -5.51
C PRO A 67 -14.99 -1.76 -4.72
N ARG A 68 -14.57 -0.79 -3.93
CA ARG A 68 -15.46 0.08 -3.13
C ARG A 68 -15.70 1.44 -3.78
N LEU A 69 -15.17 1.67 -5.01
CA LEU A 69 -15.39 2.87 -5.82
C LEU A 69 -14.98 4.17 -5.11
N GLN A 70 -13.93 4.13 -4.31
CA GLN A 70 -13.52 5.28 -3.53
C GLN A 70 -12.83 6.34 -4.41
N PRO A 71 -13.31 7.59 -4.42
CA PRO A 71 -12.62 8.68 -5.11
C PRO A 71 -11.44 9.19 -4.28
N GLY A 72 -10.37 9.61 -4.96
CA GLY A 72 -9.19 10.17 -4.34
C GLY A 72 -7.93 9.86 -5.14
N ASP A 73 -6.80 10.17 -4.59
CA ASP A 73 -5.49 9.96 -5.20
C ASP A 73 -4.85 8.67 -4.69
N TYR A 74 -4.55 7.77 -5.61
CA TYR A 74 -3.89 6.50 -5.37
C TYR A 74 -2.46 6.56 -5.86
N ILE A 75 -1.54 5.95 -5.11
CA ILE A 75 -0.16 5.85 -5.53
C ILE A 75 0.07 4.58 -6.34
N HIS A 76 0.77 4.71 -7.44
CA HIS A 76 1.43 3.58 -8.10
C HIS A 76 2.93 3.77 -8.05
N MET A 77 3.67 2.70 -7.89
CA MET A 77 5.11 2.81 -7.65
C MET A 77 5.88 1.55 -8.00
N ASN A 78 7.19 1.71 -8.11
CA ASN A 78 8.12 0.59 -8.04
C ASN A 78 8.20 0.11 -6.58
N GLY A 79 7.98 -1.18 -6.34
CA GLY A 79 8.03 -1.79 -5.00
C GLY A 79 9.43 -1.88 -4.38
N ARG A 80 10.47 -1.43 -5.08
CA ARG A 80 11.82 -1.32 -4.51
C ARG A 80 11.96 0.04 -3.82
N ALA A 81 12.26 0.04 -2.52
CA ALA A 81 12.37 1.26 -1.73
C ALA A 81 13.37 2.28 -2.29
N SER A 82 14.53 1.81 -2.83
CA SER A 82 15.51 2.68 -3.48
C SER A 82 14.93 3.40 -4.69
N LYS A 83 14.15 2.69 -5.51
CA LYS A 83 13.52 3.27 -6.71
C LYS A 83 12.39 4.22 -6.37
N PHE A 84 11.66 3.94 -5.31
CA PHE A 84 10.68 4.88 -4.78
C PHE A 84 11.35 6.21 -4.37
N ALA A 85 12.45 6.13 -3.63
CA ALA A 85 13.23 7.31 -3.23
C ALA A 85 13.82 8.10 -4.43
N GLU A 86 14.13 7.40 -5.53
CA GLU A 86 14.59 7.99 -6.80
C GLU A 86 13.45 8.61 -7.64
N GLY A 87 12.19 8.53 -7.19
CA GLY A 87 11.04 9.12 -7.87
C GLY A 87 10.29 8.16 -8.82
N ALA A 88 10.51 6.85 -8.73
CA ALA A 88 9.77 5.87 -9.53
C ALA A 88 8.37 5.60 -8.97
N TRP A 89 7.56 6.64 -8.93
CA TRP A 89 6.16 6.60 -8.49
C TRP A 89 5.32 7.64 -9.23
N GLY A 90 4.01 7.49 -9.16
CA GLY A 90 3.05 8.45 -9.72
C GLY A 90 1.69 8.32 -9.06
N ILE A 91 0.77 9.17 -9.48
CA ILE A 91 -0.56 9.29 -8.89
C ILE A 91 -1.61 8.90 -9.94
N MET A 92 -2.54 8.03 -9.54
CA MET A 92 -3.79 7.82 -10.24
C MET A 92 -4.90 8.55 -9.49
N ARG A 93 -5.46 9.58 -10.12
CA ARG A 93 -6.57 10.33 -9.54
C ARG A 93 -7.91 9.78 -9.99
N VAL A 94 -8.75 9.43 -9.03
CA VAL A 94 -10.11 8.96 -9.24
C VAL A 94 -11.09 10.05 -8.82
N LEU A 95 -11.94 10.47 -9.74
CA LEU A 95 -12.91 11.55 -9.54
C LEU A 95 -14.29 11.01 -9.19
N ASP A 96 -14.99 11.72 -8.32
CA ASP A 96 -16.40 11.53 -7.97
C ASP A 96 -17.37 12.41 -8.78
N LYS A 97 -16.84 13.27 -9.64
CA LYS A 97 -17.61 14.21 -10.47
C LYS A 97 -16.98 14.44 -11.83
N GLU A 98 -17.75 14.97 -12.75
CA GLU A 98 -17.21 15.48 -14.02
C GLU A 98 -16.34 16.71 -13.79
N VAL A 99 -15.25 16.76 -14.56
CA VAL A 99 -14.33 17.90 -14.58
C VAL A 99 -14.31 18.44 -16.01
N SER A 100 -14.69 19.69 -16.16
CA SER A 100 -14.99 20.30 -17.46
C SER A 100 -13.74 20.51 -18.35
N ASP A 101 -12.57 20.59 -17.73
CA ASP A 101 -11.29 20.79 -18.41
C ASP A 101 -10.60 19.49 -18.86
N LEU A 102 -11.18 18.34 -18.50
CA LEU A 102 -10.71 17.05 -18.99
C LEU A 102 -11.35 16.73 -20.34
N GLN A 103 -10.51 16.42 -21.31
CA GLN A 103 -10.99 15.94 -22.61
C GLN A 103 -11.75 14.62 -22.44
N LYS A 104 -12.95 14.57 -23.01
CA LYS A 104 -13.73 13.34 -23.09
C LYS A 104 -13.03 12.35 -24.03
N LEU A 105 -13.10 11.06 -23.70
CA LEU A 105 -12.69 10.04 -24.64
C LEU A 105 -13.54 10.10 -25.91
N PRO A 106 -12.98 9.75 -27.08
CA PRO A 106 -13.76 9.66 -28.33
C PRO A 106 -15.04 8.84 -28.16
N ALA A 107 -16.08 9.23 -28.86
CA ALA A 107 -17.36 8.52 -28.83
C ALA A 107 -17.18 7.01 -29.09
N GLY A 108 -17.78 6.18 -28.24
CA GLY A 108 -17.65 4.72 -28.29
C GLY A 108 -16.72 4.10 -27.24
N TYR A 109 -15.84 4.87 -26.61
CA TYR A 109 -14.95 4.38 -25.54
C TYR A 109 -15.54 4.52 -24.13
N SER A 110 -16.54 5.37 -23.93
CA SER A 110 -17.24 5.50 -22.66
C SER A 110 -18.65 4.94 -22.77
N ARG A 111 -18.92 3.81 -22.12
CA ARG A 111 -20.26 3.20 -22.09
C ARG A 111 -21.06 3.57 -20.82
N ARG A 112 -20.45 4.25 -19.85
CA ARG A 112 -21.12 4.66 -18.61
C ARG A 112 -21.33 6.16 -18.62
N ASN A 113 -22.61 6.55 -18.59
CA ASN A 113 -23.02 7.96 -18.47
C ASN A 113 -23.10 8.43 -17.02
N GLU A 114 -23.11 7.50 -16.07
CA GLU A 114 -23.25 7.80 -14.64
C GLU A 114 -21.97 7.46 -13.88
N ILE A 115 -21.60 8.32 -12.95
CA ILE A 115 -20.52 8.06 -11.99
C ILE A 115 -21.15 7.25 -10.86
N PRO A 116 -20.72 6.00 -10.63
CA PRO A 116 -21.28 5.22 -9.54
C PRO A 116 -20.92 5.84 -8.19
N GLN A 117 -21.83 5.76 -7.24
CA GLN A 117 -21.61 6.26 -5.90
C GLN A 117 -20.60 5.39 -5.16
N PRO A 118 -19.71 5.99 -4.35
CA PRO A 118 -18.82 5.24 -3.48
C PRO A 118 -19.59 4.34 -2.52
N LEU A 119 -19.11 3.14 -2.33
CA LEU A 119 -19.63 2.21 -1.33
C LEU A 119 -18.91 2.43 0.00
N ALA A 120 -19.55 2.10 1.13
CA ALA A 120 -18.83 2.07 2.41
C ALA A 120 -17.59 1.16 2.30
N VAL A 121 -16.46 1.58 2.85
CA VAL A 121 -15.22 0.78 2.80
C VAL A 121 -15.49 -0.62 3.34
N CYS A 122 -16.06 -0.71 4.54
CA CYS A 122 -16.52 -1.97 5.11
C CYS A 122 -18.04 -2.09 4.98
N PRO A 123 -18.58 -3.19 4.46
CA PRO A 123 -19.99 -3.53 4.59
C PRO A 123 -20.43 -3.52 6.06
N ALA A 124 -21.72 -3.19 6.31
CA ALA A 124 -22.23 -3.09 7.67
C ALA A 124 -22.25 -4.43 8.42
N ASP A 125 -22.32 -5.53 7.70
CA ASP A 125 -22.33 -6.90 8.19
C ASP A 125 -20.95 -7.58 8.20
N ALA A 126 -19.91 -6.88 7.75
CA ALA A 126 -18.56 -7.43 7.71
C ALA A 126 -18.00 -7.68 9.12
N PRO A 127 -17.46 -8.86 9.40
CA PRO A 127 -16.75 -9.12 10.65
C PRO A 127 -15.62 -8.15 10.86
N VAL A 128 -15.48 -7.60 12.07
CA VAL A 128 -14.41 -6.63 12.38
C VAL A 128 -13.22 -7.35 13.00
N LYS A 129 -12.04 -7.15 12.37
CA LYS A 129 -10.75 -7.60 12.90
C LYS A 129 -9.93 -6.36 13.31
N ALA A 130 -9.74 -6.18 14.61
CA ALA A 130 -9.01 -5.04 15.15
C ALA A 130 -7.60 -5.44 15.60
N PHE A 131 -6.62 -4.60 15.28
CA PHE A 131 -5.23 -4.76 15.69
C PHE A 131 -4.73 -3.47 16.32
N SER A 132 -4.00 -3.58 17.44
CA SER A 132 -3.23 -2.48 18.01
C SER A 132 -1.76 -2.70 17.65
N VAL A 133 -1.21 -1.77 16.89
CA VAL A 133 0.16 -1.82 16.38
C VAL A 133 0.95 -0.63 16.95
N VAL A 134 2.19 -0.86 17.29
CA VAL A 134 3.12 0.16 17.78
C VAL A 134 4.28 0.27 16.81
N ALA A 135 4.58 1.49 16.36
CA ALA A 135 5.84 1.84 15.73
C ALA A 135 6.81 2.30 16.82
N MET A 136 7.99 1.70 16.91
CA MET A 136 8.95 2.03 17.96
C MET A 136 10.39 1.94 17.49
N ASP A 137 11.26 2.69 18.18
CA ASP A 137 12.69 2.51 18.02
C ASP A 137 13.07 1.12 18.50
N TYR A 138 13.91 0.46 17.72
CA TYR A 138 14.39 -0.86 18.08
C TYR A 138 15.70 -0.75 18.87
N PRO A 139 15.73 -1.14 20.14
CA PRO A 139 16.92 -0.97 20.99
C PRO A 139 18.10 -1.88 20.65
N GLY A 140 18.00 -2.58 19.50
CA GLY A 140 18.99 -3.53 19.04
C GLY A 140 18.77 -4.94 19.61
N MET A 141 19.11 -5.95 18.80
CA MET A 141 19.22 -7.31 19.29
C MET A 141 20.56 -7.48 20.00
N LYS A 142 20.53 -7.91 21.25
CA LYS A 142 21.72 -8.44 21.93
C LYS A 142 22.10 -9.80 21.34
N LEU A 143 22.39 -9.86 20.04
CA LEU A 143 23.01 -11.03 19.45
C LEU A 143 24.45 -11.23 19.94
N ASN A 144 25.05 -10.14 20.37
CA ASN A 144 26.37 -10.15 20.99
C ASN A 144 26.33 -9.35 22.29
N PRO A 145 26.59 -9.95 23.45
CA PRO A 145 26.66 -9.24 24.75
C PRO A 145 27.64 -8.07 24.76
N LYS A 146 28.59 -8.03 23.80
CA LYS A 146 29.61 -6.98 23.69
C LYS A 146 29.21 -5.81 22.80
N SER A 147 28.08 -5.87 22.11
CA SER A 147 27.52 -4.78 21.27
C SER A 147 26.02 -4.67 21.46
N PRO A 148 25.56 -4.02 22.53
CA PRO A 148 24.15 -4.04 22.94
C PRO A 148 23.20 -3.24 22.02
N ASP A 149 23.73 -2.38 21.14
CA ASP A 149 22.93 -1.38 20.42
C ASP A 149 22.84 -1.63 18.91
N VAL A 150 23.06 -2.87 18.45
CA VAL A 150 23.28 -3.15 17.05
C VAL A 150 22.45 -4.35 16.60
N ILE A 151 21.66 -4.18 15.54
CA ILE A 151 21.14 -5.32 14.76
C ILE A 151 22.34 -5.86 13.95
N GLU A 152 22.94 -6.93 14.46
CA GLU A 152 23.97 -7.65 13.75
C GLU A 152 23.28 -8.69 12.86
N VAL A 153 23.22 -8.44 11.55
CA VAL A 153 22.84 -9.45 10.56
C VAL A 153 24.15 -10.09 10.09
N ASP A 154 24.41 -11.30 10.55
CA ASP A 154 25.55 -12.08 10.09
C ASP A 154 25.20 -12.67 8.72
N PHE A 155 25.58 -11.99 7.66
CA PHE A 155 25.50 -12.49 6.30
C PHE A 155 26.80 -13.28 6.04
N GLU A 156 26.72 -14.61 6.07
CA GLU A 156 27.84 -15.53 5.82
C GLU A 156 29.05 -15.39 6.77
N ARG A 157 28.83 -14.93 8.02
CA ARG A 157 29.87 -14.69 9.03
C ARG A 157 30.93 -13.65 8.67
N THR A 158 30.80 -12.95 7.54
CA THR A 158 31.83 -12.04 7.03
C THR A 158 31.41 -10.58 6.95
N MET A 159 30.12 -10.27 6.93
CA MET A 159 29.62 -8.89 6.94
C MET A 159 28.67 -8.65 8.11
N LYS A 160 29.02 -7.72 8.97
CA LYS A 160 28.16 -7.21 10.04
C LYS A 160 27.47 -5.95 9.56
N MET A 161 26.15 -6.04 9.32
CA MET A 161 25.35 -4.87 9.03
C MET A 161 24.73 -4.35 10.31
N VAL A 162 25.04 -3.08 10.63
CA VAL A 162 24.55 -2.39 11.80
C VAL A 162 23.56 -1.34 11.36
N ASN A 163 22.35 -1.34 11.92
CA ASN A 163 21.40 -0.26 11.77
C ASN A 163 21.07 0.33 13.15
N PRO A 164 21.78 1.38 13.57
CA PRO A 164 21.57 2.00 14.89
C PRO A 164 20.23 2.71 14.98
N ASP A 165 19.64 3.08 13.86
CA ASP A 165 18.38 3.82 13.77
C ASP A 165 17.20 2.92 13.37
N ALA A 166 17.29 1.62 13.66
CA ALA A 166 16.25 0.68 13.28
C ALA A 166 14.91 1.04 13.93
N LYS A 167 13.87 0.98 13.11
CA LYS A 167 12.48 1.14 13.52
C LYS A 167 11.75 -0.16 13.27
N ILE A 168 10.82 -0.51 14.14
CA ILE A 168 9.99 -1.71 13.96
C ILE A 168 8.53 -1.42 14.21
N TYR A 169 7.70 -2.24 13.61
CA TYR A 169 6.29 -2.36 13.91
C TYR A 169 6.05 -3.67 14.65
N THR A 170 5.31 -3.62 15.76
CA THR A 170 4.96 -4.80 16.55
C THR A 170 3.54 -4.69 17.07
N LEU A 171 2.94 -5.80 17.46
CA LEU A 171 1.69 -5.75 18.21
C LEU A 171 1.91 -5.08 19.56
N GLU A 172 0.96 -4.30 20.03
CA GLU A 172 1.06 -3.55 21.29
C GLU A 172 1.33 -4.47 22.49
N GLU A 173 0.73 -5.65 22.50
CA GLU A 173 0.93 -6.67 23.54
C GLU A 173 2.33 -7.27 23.58
N GLU A 174 3.09 -7.16 22.48
CA GLU A 174 4.46 -7.65 22.36
C GLU A 174 5.52 -6.57 22.54
N ALA A 175 5.12 -5.29 22.50
CA ALA A 175 6.05 -4.16 22.53
C ALA A 175 6.99 -4.16 23.76
N SER A 176 6.49 -4.56 24.93
CA SER A 176 7.32 -4.66 26.15
C SER A 176 8.34 -5.79 26.06
N LYS A 177 8.01 -6.91 25.46
CA LYS A 177 8.92 -8.04 25.27
C LYS A 177 10.04 -7.67 24.31
N VAL A 178 9.71 -6.98 23.22
CA VAL A 178 10.70 -6.46 22.27
C VAL A 178 11.64 -5.46 22.93
N SER A 179 11.13 -4.57 23.77
CA SER A 179 11.95 -3.61 24.52
C SER A 179 12.92 -4.30 25.49
N THR A 180 12.62 -5.51 25.94
CA THR A 180 13.48 -6.31 26.84
C THR A 180 14.41 -7.26 26.11
N GLY A 181 14.47 -7.22 24.80
CA GLY A 181 15.42 -7.96 23.98
C GLY A 181 14.89 -9.22 23.31
N LEU A 182 13.55 -9.39 23.26
CA LEU A 182 12.96 -10.40 22.37
C LEU A 182 13.25 -10.02 20.92
N GLN A 183 13.73 -10.99 20.15
CA GLN A 183 13.91 -10.80 18.72
C GLN A 183 12.57 -10.47 18.06
N PRO A 184 12.42 -9.30 17.40
CA PRO A 184 11.19 -8.98 16.72
C PRO A 184 11.05 -9.89 15.50
N MET A 185 9.87 -10.46 15.34
CA MET A 185 9.46 -11.05 14.10
C MET A 185 8.85 -9.97 13.21
N PRO A 186 8.98 -10.06 11.88
CA PRO A 186 8.25 -9.18 10.97
C PRO A 186 6.75 -9.18 11.30
N LEU A 187 6.16 -7.99 11.45
CA LEU A 187 4.75 -7.88 11.80
C LEU A 187 3.89 -8.59 10.74
N THR A 188 3.12 -9.57 11.19
CA THR A 188 2.19 -10.31 10.35
C THR A 188 0.79 -10.21 10.92
N LEU A 189 -0.11 -9.53 10.21
CA LEU A 189 -1.53 -9.46 10.56
C LEU A 189 -2.29 -10.44 9.67
N ARG A 190 -3.21 -11.21 10.27
CA ARG A 190 -4.00 -12.22 9.55
C ARG A 190 -5.47 -11.88 9.63
N ALA A 191 -6.13 -11.87 8.48
CA ALA A 191 -7.55 -11.65 8.32
C ALA A 191 -8.10 -12.57 7.23
N ASN A 192 -9.40 -12.80 7.24
CA ASN A 192 -10.07 -13.56 6.20
C ASN A 192 -10.60 -12.60 5.11
N VAL A 193 -10.82 -13.14 3.93
CA VAL A 193 -11.60 -12.45 2.90
C VAL A 193 -12.99 -12.13 3.47
N GLY A 194 -13.44 -10.88 3.33
CA GLY A 194 -14.67 -10.37 3.91
C GLY A 194 -14.52 -9.68 5.26
N ASP A 195 -13.34 -9.71 5.89
CA ASP A 195 -13.11 -8.99 7.15
C ASP A 195 -12.92 -7.48 6.93
N CYS A 196 -13.52 -6.70 7.82
CA CYS A 196 -13.21 -5.28 8.02
C CYS A 196 -12.03 -5.16 8.98
N ILE A 197 -10.90 -4.71 8.48
CA ILE A 197 -9.64 -4.66 9.23
C ILE A 197 -9.42 -3.25 9.75
N LYS A 198 -9.31 -3.10 11.07
CA LYS A 198 -8.99 -1.84 11.74
C LYS A 198 -7.63 -1.93 12.41
N VAL A 199 -6.71 -1.10 11.99
CA VAL A 199 -5.35 -1.04 12.55
C VAL A 199 -5.18 0.28 13.27
N LYS A 200 -5.17 0.24 14.61
CA LYS A 200 -4.78 1.38 15.43
C LYS A 200 -3.26 1.39 15.56
N LEU A 201 -2.63 2.32 14.86
CA LEU A 201 -1.20 2.56 14.97
C LEU A 201 -0.92 3.61 16.05
N THR A 202 -0.03 3.29 16.97
CA THR A 202 0.54 4.24 17.96
C THR A 202 2.02 4.44 17.66
N ASN A 203 2.44 5.68 17.49
CA ASN A 203 3.85 6.00 17.30
C ASN A 203 4.54 6.22 18.67
N ARG A 204 5.42 5.30 19.04
CA ARG A 204 6.27 5.38 20.26
C ARG A 204 7.74 5.66 19.94
N MET A 205 8.05 6.03 18.70
CA MET A 205 9.41 6.46 18.35
C MET A 205 9.74 7.78 19.04
N LYS A 206 11.02 8.00 19.30
CA LYS A 206 11.53 9.26 19.88
C LYS A 206 11.36 10.42 18.91
N GLU A 207 11.54 10.14 17.63
CA GLU A 207 11.44 11.11 16.54
C GLU A 207 10.93 10.45 15.26
N GLY A 208 10.50 11.29 14.33
CA GLY A 208 9.98 10.83 13.05
C GLY A 208 8.49 10.50 13.08
N ARG A 209 7.90 10.43 11.92
CA ARG A 209 6.49 10.10 11.75
C ARG A 209 6.36 8.64 11.33
N ALA A 210 5.28 8.00 11.75
CA ALA A 210 4.93 6.64 11.37
C ALA A 210 3.63 6.64 10.57
N SER A 211 3.43 5.64 9.74
CA SER A 211 2.17 5.39 9.07
C SER A 211 1.94 3.90 8.85
N PHE A 212 0.73 3.53 8.45
CA PHE A 212 0.40 2.16 8.13
C PHE A 212 -0.32 2.13 6.78
N SER A 213 0.18 1.34 5.85
CA SER A 213 -0.41 1.17 4.53
C SER A 213 -0.52 -0.31 4.17
N ALA A 214 -1.72 -0.76 3.85
CA ALA A 214 -1.97 -2.12 3.35
C ALA A 214 -2.42 -2.02 1.88
N MET A 215 -1.47 -1.89 0.99
CA MET A 215 -1.68 -1.47 -0.40
C MET A 215 -2.59 -2.37 -1.24
N SER A 216 -2.70 -3.65 -0.89
CA SER A 216 -3.49 -4.61 -1.66
C SER A 216 -4.92 -4.79 -1.16
N LEU A 217 -5.32 -4.08 -0.12
CA LEU A 217 -6.68 -4.11 0.42
C LEU A 217 -7.53 -2.95 -0.13
N ALA A 218 -8.84 -3.04 -0.01
CA ALA A 218 -9.73 -1.92 -0.30
C ALA A 218 -9.73 -0.93 0.87
N PHE A 219 -9.66 0.36 0.57
CA PHE A 219 -9.66 1.45 1.56
C PHE A 219 -10.11 2.77 0.95
N ASP A 220 -10.41 3.75 1.77
CA ASP A 220 -10.57 5.14 1.34
C ASP A 220 -9.19 5.81 1.27
N PRO A 221 -8.71 6.22 0.09
CA PRO A 221 -7.40 6.85 -0.06
C PRO A 221 -7.29 8.21 0.65
N LYS A 222 -8.43 8.84 0.98
CA LYS A 222 -8.47 10.10 1.72
C LYS A 222 -8.25 9.92 3.21
N ASP A 223 -8.32 8.68 3.72
CA ASP A 223 -8.22 8.38 5.16
C ASP A 223 -7.19 7.31 5.49
N SER A 224 -7.11 6.25 4.72
CA SER A 224 -6.38 5.03 5.10
C SER A 224 -5.32 4.58 4.07
N LEU A 225 -4.85 5.47 3.20
CA LEU A 225 -3.71 5.20 2.33
C LEU A 225 -2.40 5.08 3.13
N GLY A 226 -2.28 5.77 4.26
CA GLY A 226 -1.08 5.78 5.09
C GLY A 226 0.04 6.67 4.55
N ALA A 227 -0.24 7.46 3.53
CA ALA A 227 0.70 8.41 2.93
C ALA A 227 -0.03 9.68 2.50
N ASN A 228 0.70 10.80 2.50
CA ASN A 228 0.17 12.07 2.02
C ASN A 228 0.36 12.15 0.50
N VAL A 229 -0.65 11.77 -0.26
CA VAL A 229 -0.58 11.63 -1.70
C VAL A 229 -1.51 12.62 -2.39
N GLY A 230 -0.94 13.38 -3.31
CA GLY A 230 -1.69 14.28 -4.19
C GLY A 230 -2.58 15.27 -3.44
N ASN A 231 -3.87 15.26 -3.79
CA ASN A 231 -4.88 16.14 -3.20
C ASN A 231 -5.69 15.44 -2.08
N ASN A 232 -5.28 14.27 -1.61
CA ASN A 232 -5.93 13.64 -0.47
C ASN A 232 -5.84 14.56 0.76
N PRO A 233 -6.94 14.76 1.50
CA PRO A 233 -6.95 15.72 2.60
C PRO A 233 -6.23 15.19 3.84
N GLY A 234 -5.75 16.11 4.64
CA GLY A 234 -5.20 15.82 5.97
C GLY A 234 -3.82 15.18 5.96
N ASP A 235 -3.31 14.96 7.15
CA ASP A 235 -2.07 14.20 7.38
C ASP A 235 -2.44 12.78 7.79
N GLN A 236 -2.07 11.80 6.99
CA GLN A 236 -2.34 10.38 7.25
C GLN A 236 -1.23 9.69 8.03
N THR A 237 -0.25 10.43 8.48
CA THR A 237 0.83 9.92 9.32
C THR A 237 0.63 10.34 10.78
N VAL A 238 1.34 9.72 11.71
CA VAL A 238 1.26 10.01 13.14
C VAL A 238 2.62 10.39 13.71
N GLY A 239 2.67 11.50 14.45
CA GLY A 239 3.86 11.95 15.16
C GLY A 239 4.13 11.15 16.43
N PRO A 240 5.31 11.36 17.08
CA PRO A 240 5.63 10.71 18.34
C PRO A 240 4.56 10.95 19.42
N GLY A 241 4.11 9.88 20.06
CA GLY A 241 3.05 9.91 21.07
C GLY A 241 1.62 9.93 20.52
N GLU A 242 1.44 10.12 19.23
CA GLU A 242 0.12 10.14 18.59
C GLU A 242 -0.32 8.74 18.17
N ASN A 243 -1.61 8.62 17.84
CA ASN A 243 -2.17 7.42 17.24
C ASN A 243 -3.21 7.74 16.17
N ARG A 244 -3.42 6.79 15.27
CA ARG A 244 -4.43 6.85 14.21
C ARG A 244 -4.97 5.45 13.92
N THR A 245 -6.23 5.36 13.55
CA THR A 245 -6.84 4.11 13.08
C THR A 245 -6.99 4.16 11.58
N TYR A 246 -6.44 3.16 10.91
CA TYR A 246 -6.61 2.91 9.50
C TYR A 246 -7.64 1.80 9.30
N THR A 247 -8.48 1.95 8.28
CA THR A 247 -9.57 1.01 7.99
C THR A 247 -9.43 0.44 6.60
N TYR A 248 -9.38 -0.88 6.53
CA TYR A 248 -9.26 -1.65 5.29
C TYR A 248 -10.36 -2.69 5.20
N TYR A 249 -10.63 -3.13 4.00
CA TYR A 249 -11.54 -4.23 3.76
C TYR A 249 -10.88 -5.28 2.88
N ALA A 250 -10.89 -6.52 3.32
CA ALA A 250 -10.43 -7.66 2.54
C ALA A 250 -11.51 -8.06 1.52
N ASP A 251 -11.70 -7.22 0.51
CA ASP A 251 -12.80 -7.36 -0.45
C ASP A 251 -12.62 -8.62 -1.30
N PRO A 252 -13.65 -9.48 -1.42
CA PRO A 252 -13.62 -10.70 -2.23
C PRO A 252 -13.21 -10.48 -3.68
N PHE A 253 -13.50 -9.29 -4.23
CA PHE A 253 -13.09 -8.93 -5.59
C PHE A 253 -11.57 -8.86 -5.76
N LEU A 254 -10.84 -8.51 -4.70
CA LEU A 254 -9.37 -8.46 -4.72
C LEU A 254 -8.77 -9.86 -4.54
N GLY A 255 -9.54 -10.82 -4.04
CA GLY A 255 -9.11 -12.20 -3.81
C GLY A 255 -8.22 -12.38 -2.58
N GLU A 256 -7.70 -13.60 -2.43
CA GLU A 256 -6.71 -13.92 -1.40
C GLU A 256 -5.32 -13.48 -1.84
N MET A 257 -4.66 -12.66 -1.04
CA MET A 257 -3.33 -12.17 -1.35
C MET A 257 -2.55 -11.75 -0.11
N ALA A 258 -1.24 -11.69 -0.24
CA ALA A 258 -0.39 -11.00 0.72
C ALA A 258 -0.32 -9.51 0.37
N SER A 259 -0.58 -8.65 1.34
CA SER A 259 -0.40 -7.21 1.21
C SER A 259 0.88 -6.79 1.91
N LEU A 260 1.70 -6.00 1.22
CA LEU A 260 2.83 -5.35 1.85
C LEU A 260 2.31 -4.27 2.81
N VAL A 261 2.92 -4.21 3.99
CA VAL A 261 2.65 -3.19 5.00
C VAL A 261 3.89 -2.32 5.14
N TRP A 262 3.69 -1.00 5.12
CA TRP A 262 4.76 0.00 5.24
C TRP A 262 4.64 0.75 6.55
#